data_06b2475953f157beb0ef009c7216f630
#
_entry.id   06b2475953f157beb0ef009c7216f630
#
_cell.length_a   1.000
_cell.length_b   1.000
_cell.length_c   1.000
_cell.angle_alpha   90.00
_cell.angle_beta   90.00
_cell.angle_gamma   90.00
#
_symmetry.space_group_name_H-M   'P 1'
#
loop_
_entity.id
_entity.type
_entity.pdbx_description
1 polymer ?
#
loop_
_entity_poly.entity_id
_entity_poly.type
_entity_poly.pdbx_seq_one_letter_code
_entity_poly.pdbx_strand_id
1 'polypeptide(L)'
;MDFKVILRRRLDNDEEAFNMKGVIKNMQVFRIMFVHVLSALSAAAVYVFCIDYNGYYPYILISAILYIFYLIFATPVQYFLNRKPKRFSLKYLFIYLFFSFLVWLFFALITDPINTLGILLSYEIYLFSISFAFIFWVWDSVFMQNKAKIA
;
A
#
# COMPACT_ATOMS: atom_id res chain seq x y z
N MET A 1 3.35 46.74 27.43
CA MET A 1 3.55 45.60 26.55
C MET A 1 2.49 45.66 25.46
N ASP A 2 2.88 45.83 24.22
CA ASP A 2 1.98 46.29 23.14
C ASP A 2 1.10 45.08 22.66
N PHE A 3 -0.21 45.19 22.85
CA PHE A 3 -1.19 44.17 22.46
C PHE A 3 -1.06 43.78 20.98
N LYS A 4 -0.68 44.70 20.11
CA LYS A 4 -0.42 44.45 18.70
C LYS A 4 0.73 43.47 18.46
N VAL A 5 1.79 43.52 19.28
CA VAL A 5 2.96 42.64 19.16
C VAL A 5 2.59 41.20 19.55
N ILE A 6 1.75 41.05 20.59
CA ILE A 6 1.28 39.71 21.02
C ILE A 6 0.39 39.09 19.95
N LEU A 7 -0.52 39.88 19.38
CA LEU A 7 -1.44 39.42 18.35
C LEU A 7 -0.69 39.01 17.07
N ARG A 8 0.32 39.76 16.64
CA ARG A 8 1.14 39.45 15.48
C ARG A 8 1.92 38.14 15.67
N ARG A 9 2.57 37.94 16.81
CA ARG A 9 3.26 36.65 17.13
C ARG A 9 2.32 35.47 17.11
N ARG A 10 1.08 35.62 17.57
CA ARG A 10 0.10 34.50 17.55
C ARG A 10 -0.30 34.15 16.14
N LEU A 11 -0.54 35.14 15.28
CA LEU A 11 -0.87 34.96 13.87
C LEU A 11 0.29 34.29 13.11
N ASP A 12 1.52 34.73 13.32
CA ASP A 12 2.71 34.15 12.69
C ASP A 12 2.90 32.69 13.11
N ASN A 13 2.68 32.35 14.39
CA ASN A 13 2.74 30.96 14.90
C ASN A 13 1.63 30.06 14.32
N ASP A 14 0.42 30.60 14.12
CA ASP A 14 -0.69 29.86 13.55
C ASP A 14 -0.47 29.60 12.05
N GLU A 15 0.12 30.54 11.31
CA GLU A 15 0.49 30.39 9.91
C GLU A 15 1.61 29.36 9.72
N GLU A 16 2.66 29.42 10.55
CA GLU A 16 3.73 28.39 10.56
C GLU A 16 3.19 27.00 10.88
N ALA A 17 2.29 26.88 11.85
CA ALA A 17 1.66 25.62 12.23
C ALA A 17 0.78 25.06 11.10
N PHE A 18 0.06 25.93 10.38
CA PHE A 18 -0.73 25.55 9.22
C PHE A 18 0.13 25.05 8.07
N ASN A 19 1.20 25.78 7.74
CA ASN A 19 2.18 25.40 6.71
C ASN A 19 2.86 24.07 7.05
N MET A 20 3.27 23.88 8.31
CA MET A 20 3.88 22.61 8.76
C MET A 20 2.92 21.42 8.61
N LYS A 21 1.63 21.58 8.95
CA LYS A 21 0.62 20.53 8.74
C LYS A 21 0.47 20.17 7.26
N GLY A 22 0.50 21.15 6.37
CA GLY A 22 0.48 20.95 4.92
C GLY A 22 1.67 20.12 4.43
N VAL A 23 2.88 20.47 4.85
CA VAL A 23 4.11 19.76 4.50
C VAL A 23 4.08 18.29 5.00
N ILE A 24 3.66 18.08 6.25
CA ILE A 24 3.55 16.74 6.83
C ILE A 24 2.55 15.89 6.06
N LYS A 25 1.39 16.46 5.68
CA LYS A 25 0.37 15.76 4.88
C LYS A 25 0.91 15.35 3.51
N ASN A 26 1.60 16.26 2.83
CA ASN A 26 2.20 15.99 1.52
C ASN A 26 3.27 14.91 1.59
N MET A 27 4.12 14.92 2.62
CA MET A 27 5.10 13.86 2.85
C MET A 27 4.45 12.49 3.10
N GLN A 28 3.30 12.44 3.77
CA GLN A 28 2.57 11.19 3.99
C GLN A 28 2.02 10.64 2.68
N VAL A 29 1.40 11.48 1.87
CA VAL A 29 0.88 11.09 0.54
C VAL A 29 2.01 10.56 -0.34
N PHE A 30 3.14 11.26 -0.39
CA PHE A 30 4.31 10.80 -1.16
C PHE A 30 4.80 9.42 -0.71
N ARG A 31 4.89 9.17 0.60
CA ARG A 31 5.30 7.86 1.14
C ARG A 31 4.31 6.76 0.74
N ILE A 32 3.02 7.02 0.81
CA ILE A 32 1.98 6.07 0.37
C ILE A 32 2.19 5.72 -1.10
N MET A 33 2.28 6.72 -1.98
CA MET A 33 2.50 6.49 -3.41
C MET A 33 3.79 5.70 -3.68
N PHE A 34 4.87 6.03 -2.99
CA PHE A 34 6.15 5.36 -3.13
C PHE A 34 6.08 3.88 -2.75
N VAL A 35 5.41 3.53 -1.64
CA VAL A 35 5.18 2.14 -1.24
C VAL A 35 4.40 1.38 -2.31
N HIS A 36 3.36 1.99 -2.88
CA HIS A 36 2.55 1.35 -3.93
C HIS A 36 3.36 1.11 -5.22
N VAL A 37 4.16 2.08 -5.63
CA VAL A 37 5.03 1.93 -6.82
C VAL A 37 6.05 0.81 -6.60
N LEU A 38 6.77 0.80 -5.47
CA LEU A 38 7.74 -0.25 -5.18
C LEU A 38 7.10 -1.63 -5.07
N SER A 39 5.91 -1.71 -4.45
CA SER A 39 5.17 -2.96 -4.33
C SER A 39 4.73 -3.46 -5.71
N ALA A 40 4.21 -2.59 -6.58
CA ALA A 40 3.78 -2.95 -7.91
C ALA A 40 4.96 -3.44 -8.79
N LEU A 41 6.08 -2.74 -8.75
CA LEU A 41 7.30 -3.15 -9.47
C LEU A 41 7.83 -4.49 -8.98
N SER A 42 7.90 -4.68 -7.66
CA SER A 42 8.38 -5.95 -7.08
C SER A 42 7.43 -7.11 -7.38
N ALA A 43 6.11 -6.88 -7.30
CA ALA A 43 5.10 -7.88 -7.59
C ALA A 43 5.06 -8.24 -9.09
N ALA A 44 5.24 -7.25 -9.98
CA ALA A 44 5.36 -7.49 -11.43
C ALA A 44 6.60 -8.33 -11.75
N ALA A 45 7.73 -8.10 -11.07
CA ALA A 45 8.92 -8.93 -11.23
C ALA A 45 8.63 -10.39 -10.84
N VAL A 46 7.99 -10.63 -9.69
CA VAL A 46 7.61 -11.98 -9.28
C VAL A 46 6.66 -12.61 -10.31
N TYR A 47 5.68 -11.85 -10.81
CA TYR A 47 4.76 -12.36 -11.84
C TYR A 47 5.51 -12.79 -13.11
N VAL A 48 6.37 -11.93 -13.65
CA VAL A 48 7.14 -12.22 -14.88
C VAL A 48 8.07 -13.42 -14.68
N PHE A 49 8.76 -13.51 -13.54
CA PHE A 49 9.67 -14.63 -13.28
C PHE A 49 8.95 -15.96 -13.04
N CYS A 50 7.75 -15.95 -12.46
CA CYS A 50 7.03 -17.16 -12.07
C CYS A 50 6.04 -17.66 -13.13
N ILE A 51 5.48 -16.78 -13.96
CA ILE A 51 4.37 -17.13 -14.87
C ILE A 51 4.73 -16.86 -16.33
N ASP A 52 5.22 -15.68 -16.62
CA ASP A 52 5.44 -15.24 -18.00
C ASP A 52 6.86 -15.56 -18.49
N TYR A 53 7.25 -16.83 -18.34
CA TYR A 53 8.58 -17.29 -18.76
C TYR A 53 8.86 -17.02 -20.25
N ASN A 54 7.82 -16.79 -21.05
CA ASN A 54 7.93 -16.52 -22.49
C ASN A 54 7.93 -15.03 -22.83
N GLY A 55 7.79 -14.12 -21.87
CA GLY A 55 7.87 -12.67 -22.07
C GLY A 55 6.74 -12.06 -22.92
N TYR A 56 5.55 -12.68 -22.93
CA TYR A 56 4.41 -12.19 -23.72
C TYR A 56 3.86 -10.86 -23.24
N TYR A 57 4.00 -10.57 -21.95
CA TYR A 57 3.45 -9.34 -21.39
C TYR A 57 4.54 -8.35 -20.99
N PRO A 58 4.43 -7.10 -21.44
CA PRO A 58 5.42 -6.09 -21.08
C PRO A 58 5.35 -5.82 -19.55
N TYR A 59 6.50 -5.92 -18.89
CA TYR A 59 6.67 -5.69 -17.45
C TYR A 59 6.01 -4.40 -16.97
N ILE A 60 6.11 -3.32 -17.77
CA ILE A 60 5.53 -2.01 -17.45
C ILE A 60 4.00 -2.08 -17.38
N LEU A 61 3.36 -2.81 -18.30
CA LEU A 61 1.90 -2.96 -18.32
C LEU A 61 1.41 -3.71 -17.08
N ILE A 62 2.08 -4.81 -16.72
CA ILE A 62 1.77 -5.59 -15.51
C ILE A 62 1.95 -4.72 -14.27
N SER A 63 3.07 -3.97 -14.19
CA SER A 63 3.33 -3.06 -13.07
C SER A 63 2.24 -1.99 -12.94
N ALA A 64 1.77 -1.42 -14.05
CA ALA A 64 0.71 -0.41 -14.03
C ALA A 64 -0.62 -0.98 -13.56
N ILE A 65 -0.99 -2.18 -14.01
CA ILE A 65 -2.21 -2.88 -13.55
C ILE A 65 -2.11 -3.16 -12.05
N LEU A 66 -1.01 -3.74 -11.58
CA LEU A 66 -0.80 -4.04 -10.16
C LEU A 66 -0.77 -2.77 -9.30
N TYR A 67 -0.22 -1.67 -9.82
CA TYR A 67 -0.27 -0.38 -9.13
C TYR A 67 -1.69 0.10 -8.88
N ILE A 68 -2.56 0.02 -9.89
CA ILE A 68 -3.98 0.37 -9.74
C ILE A 68 -4.66 -0.54 -8.70
N PHE A 69 -4.35 -1.84 -8.72
CA PHE A 69 -4.87 -2.77 -7.71
C PHE A 69 -4.43 -2.42 -6.30
N TYR A 70 -3.16 -2.14 -6.08
CA TYR A 70 -2.68 -1.71 -4.79
C TYR A 70 -3.32 -0.39 -4.34
N LEU A 71 -3.54 0.56 -5.24
CA LEU A 71 -4.23 1.81 -4.91
C LEU A 71 -5.65 1.56 -4.42
N ILE A 72 -6.41 0.72 -5.10
CA ILE A 72 -7.82 0.48 -4.78
C ILE A 72 -7.97 -0.35 -3.50
N PHE A 73 -7.22 -1.43 -3.36
CA PHE A 73 -7.42 -2.42 -2.30
C PHE A 73 -6.48 -2.25 -1.11
N ALA A 74 -5.21 -1.92 -1.34
CA ALA A 74 -4.25 -1.81 -0.26
C ALA A 74 -4.31 -0.46 0.46
N THR A 75 -4.66 0.64 -0.22
CA THR A 75 -4.75 1.97 0.41
C THR A 75 -5.72 2.03 1.58
N PRO A 76 -6.99 1.56 1.49
CA PRO A 76 -7.90 1.58 2.63
C PRO A 76 -7.37 0.75 3.81
N VAL A 77 -6.81 -0.43 3.53
CA VAL A 77 -6.22 -1.29 4.57
C VAL A 77 -5.05 -0.58 5.24
N GLN A 78 -4.14 -0.02 4.46
CA GLN A 78 -3.00 0.76 4.94
C GLN A 78 -3.43 1.95 5.79
N TYR A 79 -4.46 2.67 5.39
CA TYR A 79 -5.01 3.80 6.15
C TYR A 79 -5.50 3.37 7.54
N PHE A 80 -6.22 2.24 7.64
CA PHE A 80 -6.67 1.70 8.93
C PHE A 80 -5.52 1.23 9.82
N LEU A 81 -4.54 0.53 9.25
CA LEU A 81 -3.41 -0.02 10.00
C LEU A 81 -2.46 1.09 10.49
N ASN A 82 -2.29 2.15 9.72
CA ASN A 82 -1.43 3.28 10.09
C ASN A 82 -1.95 4.15 11.25
N ARG A 83 -3.17 3.90 11.74
CA ARG A 83 -3.67 4.54 12.98
C ARG A 83 -2.89 4.08 14.21
N LYS A 84 -2.35 2.85 14.21
CA LYS A 84 -1.53 2.30 15.29
C LYS A 84 -0.28 1.64 14.68
N PRO A 85 0.69 2.43 14.21
CA PRO A 85 1.82 1.90 13.45
C PRO A 85 2.65 0.95 14.31
N LYS A 86 2.81 -0.28 13.84
CA LYS A 86 3.68 -1.30 14.44
C LYS A 86 4.57 -1.89 13.36
N ARG A 87 5.85 -1.61 13.44
CA ARG A 87 6.84 -2.08 12.47
C ARG A 87 6.92 -3.60 12.48
N PHE A 88 6.89 -4.22 11.30
CA PHE A 88 6.97 -5.68 11.09
C PHE A 88 5.97 -6.50 11.94
N SER A 89 4.77 -6.01 12.14
CA SER A 89 3.73 -6.74 12.85
C SER A 89 3.17 -7.88 12.00
N LEU A 90 3.29 -9.12 12.46
CA LEU A 90 2.71 -10.30 11.81
C LEU A 90 1.17 -10.18 11.68
N LYS A 91 0.51 -9.49 12.62
CA LYS A 91 -0.94 -9.23 12.52
C LYS A 91 -1.28 -8.45 11.26
N TYR A 92 -0.42 -7.49 10.85
CA TYR A 92 -0.61 -6.72 9.63
C TYR A 92 -0.38 -7.56 8.38
N LEU A 93 0.61 -8.45 8.41
CA LEU A 93 0.81 -9.42 7.34
C LEU A 93 -0.44 -10.28 7.12
N PHE A 94 -1.03 -10.83 8.19
CA PHE A 94 -2.26 -11.63 8.08
C PHE A 94 -3.44 -10.83 7.53
N ILE A 95 -3.56 -9.55 7.89
CA ILE A 95 -4.59 -8.67 7.34
C ILE A 95 -4.37 -8.44 5.85
N TYR A 96 -3.14 -8.13 5.42
CA TYR A 96 -2.82 -7.97 4.00
C TYR A 96 -3.05 -9.25 3.22
N LEU A 97 -2.70 -10.40 3.78
CA LEU A 97 -2.90 -11.72 3.17
C LEU A 97 -4.40 -12.02 2.98
N PHE A 98 -5.21 -11.76 4.00
CA PHE A 98 -6.67 -11.91 3.92
C PHE A 98 -7.29 -11.04 2.82
N PHE A 99 -6.92 -9.77 2.77
CA PHE A 99 -7.42 -8.86 1.73
C PHE A 99 -6.90 -9.22 0.34
N SER A 100 -5.64 -9.63 0.20
CA SER A 100 -5.09 -10.11 -1.07
C SER A 100 -5.87 -11.33 -1.58
N PHE A 101 -6.17 -12.29 -0.71
CA PHE A 101 -6.98 -13.44 -1.07
C PHE A 101 -8.41 -13.06 -1.48
N LEU A 102 -9.06 -12.12 -0.78
CA LEU A 102 -10.39 -11.60 -1.15
C LEU A 102 -10.39 -10.96 -2.55
N VAL A 103 -9.34 -10.24 -2.90
CA VAL A 103 -9.19 -9.63 -4.22
C VAL A 103 -9.14 -10.72 -5.30
N TRP A 104 -8.34 -11.76 -5.10
CA TRP A 104 -8.25 -12.88 -6.03
C TRP A 104 -9.57 -13.66 -6.15
N LEU A 105 -10.24 -13.88 -5.01
CA LEU A 105 -11.58 -14.49 -5.01
C LEU A 105 -12.58 -13.67 -5.84
N PHE A 106 -12.57 -12.36 -5.66
CA PHE A 106 -13.43 -11.45 -6.44
C PHE A 106 -13.13 -11.52 -7.93
N PHE A 107 -11.85 -11.60 -8.32
CA PHE A 107 -11.46 -11.79 -9.70
C PHE A 107 -11.91 -13.12 -10.28
N ALA A 108 -11.74 -14.21 -9.55
CA ALA A 108 -12.18 -15.54 -9.96
C ALA A 108 -13.70 -15.56 -10.23
N LEU A 109 -14.48 -14.93 -9.34
CA LEU A 109 -15.94 -14.82 -9.51
C LEU A 109 -16.37 -14.02 -10.75
N ILE A 110 -15.61 -12.99 -11.13
CA ILE A 110 -15.93 -12.16 -12.31
C ILE A 110 -15.47 -12.83 -13.60
N THR A 111 -14.28 -13.45 -13.61
CA THR A 111 -13.68 -13.99 -14.84
C THR A 111 -14.30 -15.31 -15.26
N ASP A 112 -14.58 -16.20 -14.32
CA ASP A 112 -15.21 -17.50 -14.59
C ASP A 112 -16.10 -17.94 -13.41
N PRO A 113 -17.36 -17.46 -13.37
CA PRO A 113 -18.26 -17.78 -12.27
C PRO A 113 -18.64 -19.26 -12.24
N ILE A 114 -18.54 -19.99 -13.35
CA ILE A 114 -18.91 -21.40 -13.44
C ILE A 114 -17.79 -22.29 -12.87
N ASN A 115 -16.53 -21.92 -13.12
CA ASN A 115 -15.36 -22.70 -12.69
C ASN A 115 -14.62 -22.07 -11.51
N THR A 116 -15.28 -21.22 -10.74
CA THR A 116 -14.67 -20.52 -9.57
C THR A 116 -14.01 -21.49 -8.60
N LEU A 117 -14.61 -22.65 -8.36
CA LEU A 117 -14.02 -23.68 -7.49
C LEU A 117 -12.72 -24.25 -8.05
N GLY A 118 -12.62 -24.48 -9.36
CA GLY A 118 -11.38 -24.91 -10.00
C GLY A 118 -10.27 -23.90 -9.87
N ILE A 119 -10.60 -22.62 -10.06
CA ILE A 119 -9.67 -21.51 -9.87
C ILE A 119 -9.22 -21.43 -8.41
N LEU A 120 -10.13 -21.55 -7.44
CA LEU A 120 -9.80 -21.51 -6.01
C LEU A 120 -8.93 -22.68 -5.57
N LEU A 121 -9.01 -23.83 -6.23
CA LEU A 121 -8.18 -25.00 -5.96
C LEU A 121 -6.79 -24.91 -6.62
N SER A 122 -6.57 -23.92 -7.52
CA SER A 122 -5.27 -23.73 -8.14
C SER A 122 -4.26 -23.18 -7.13
N TYR A 123 -3.06 -23.76 -7.10
CA TYR A 123 -1.97 -23.31 -6.22
C TYR A 123 -1.50 -21.89 -6.54
N GLU A 124 -1.72 -21.45 -7.76
CA GLU A 124 -1.30 -20.14 -8.27
C GLU A 124 -1.92 -18.99 -7.47
N ILE A 125 -3.23 -19.07 -7.14
CA ILE A 125 -3.90 -18.05 -6.35
C ILE A 125 -3.25 -17.89 -4.98
N TYR A 126 -2.91 -18.97 -4.32
CA TYR A 126 -2.26 -18.91 -3.01
C TYR A 126 -0.85 -18.36 -3.11
N LEU A 127 -0.09 -18.78 -4.12
CA LEU A 127 1.25 -18.28 -4.37
C LEU A 127 1.24 -16.77 -4.58
N PHE A 128 0.31 -16.27 -5.41
CA PHE A 128 0.21 -14.82 -5.69
C PHE A 128 -0.30 -14.04 -4.49
N SER A 129 -1.35 -14.53 -3.83
CA SER A 129 -1.88 -13.86 -2.64
C SER A 129 -0.81 -13.70 -1.56
N ILE A 130 -0.02 -14.74 -1.32
CA ILE A 130 1.06 -14.72 -0.33
C ILE A 130 2.17 -13.77 -0.78
N SER A 131 2.64 -13.89 -2.02
CA SER A 131 3.73 -13.07 -2.56
C SER A 131 3.38 -11.58 -2.56
N PHE A 132 2.19 -11.22 -3.03
CA PHE A 132 1.75 -9.83 -3.13
C PHE A 132 1.50 -9.21 -1.75
N ALA A 133 0.88 -9.96 -0.83
CA ALA A 133 0.69 -9.51 0.53
C ALA A 133 2.02 -9.31 1.26
N PHE A 134 2.97 -10.23 1.08
CA PHE A 134 4.29 -10.18 1.69
C PHE A 134 5.11 -8.98 1.17
N ILE A 135 5.15 -8.79 -0.14
CA ILE A 135 5.84 -7.66 -0.78
C ILE A 135 5.29 -6.34 -0.26
N PHE A 136 3.95 -6.19 -0.25
CA PHE A 136 3.32 -4.96 0.23
C PHE A 136 3.60 -4.72 1.71
N TRP A 137 3.48 -5.75 2.55
CA TRP A 137 3.77 -5.66 3.99
C TRP A 137 5.22 -5.25 4.29
N VAL A 138 6.18 -5.77 3.52
CA VAL A 138 7.60 -5.40 3.68
C VAL A 138 7.78 -3.92 3.38
N TRP A 139 7.32 -3.43 2.24
CA TRP A 139 7.47 -2.03 1.85
C TRP A 139 6.70 -1.09 2.78
N ASP A 140 5.48 -1.44 3.18
CA ASP A 140 4.70 -0.69 4.17
C ASP A 140 5.43 -0.62 5.52
N SER A 141 5.97 -1.73 5.99
CA SER A 141 6.70 -1.79 7.27
C SER A 141 7.98 -0.96 7.25
N VAL A 142 8.67 -0.90 6.11
CA VAL A 142 9.91 -0.12 5.96
C VAL A 142 9.62 1.38 5.92
N PHE A 143 8.64 1.82 5.13
CA PHE A 143 8.46 3.24 4.83
C PHE A 143 7.38 3.93 5.67
N MET A 144 6.30 3.23 6.03
CA MET A 144 5.18 3.84 6.72
C MET A 144 5.19 3.66 8.24
N GLN A 145 5.63 2.48 8.70
CA GLN A 145 5.54 2.13 10.12
C GLN A 145 6.73 2.61 10.95
N ASN A 146 7.65 3.36 10.37
CA ASN A 146 8.88 3.84 11.01
C ASN A 146 8.66 5.12 11.85
N LYS A 147 7.42 5.54 12.10
CA LYS A 147 7.10 6.79 12.82
C LYS A 147 7.41 6.78 14.33
N ALA A 148 7.77 5.65 14.90
CA ALA A 148 7.95 5.52 16.35
C ALA A 148 9.24 6.17 16.91
N LYS A 149 10.05 6.87 16.11
CA LYS A 149 11.35 7.46 16.55
C LYS A 149 11.41 9.00 16.56
N ILE A 150 10.30 9.68 16.26
CA ILE A 150 10.27 11.16 16.21
C ILE A 150 9.19 11.70 17.17
N ALA A 151 9.12 11.12 18.35
CA ALA A 151 8.36 11.65 19.49
C ALA A 151 9.28 11.69 20.71
#